data_0639c30f2702ece942fd4d46d0b690f5
#
_entry.id   0639c30f2702ece942fd4d46d0b690f5
#
_cell.length_a   1.000
_cell.length_b   1.000
_cell.length_c   1.000
_cell.angle_alpha   90.00
_cell.angle_beta   90.00
_cell.angle_gamma   90.00
#
_symmetry.space_group_name_H-M   'P 1'
#
loop_
_entity.id
_entity.type
_entity.pdbx_description
1 polymer ?
#
loop_
_entity_poly.entity_id
_entity_poly.type
_entity_poly.pdbx_seq_one_letter_code
_entity_poly.pdbx_strand_id
1 'polypeptide(L)'
;MLTRCGRIWAVWAAFALATPTLAPLALATVTLTNLVTPALAQADKTDPLPSWNEGPRKSAIVAFVQETTDKGSPKFVPLEQRIATFDMDGTLWIEHPMYTQVVYCLDRVKAIVKHRPHLKDIEPFKTVLSSNHEAIFKLGWHELDKIVEATLSGMSVKEFDVEVSHWLETARHPRFKRPYTDLIYQPMREVLRYFRANGFKTYIVTGSGQDFVRVFAEKTYGIPPEQVIGSAGETKYVYRKNGEPVLIKEPKLVLNDNNAGKPESIHLVIGRRPQAAFGNSSGDRQMLEYTGAGDGARLMMLVLHDDAEREYAYGPADGLPESKVGTFPQSLYDEAKQRGWSVIHMKTDWKRVFSFEK
;
A
#
# COMPACT_ATOMS: atom_id res chain seq x y z
N MET A 1 -8.56 -11.37 59.39
CA MET A 1 -9.95 -11.67 59.68
C MET A 1 -10.61 -12.04 58.39
N LEU A 2 -10.64 -13.35 58.10
CA LEU A 2 -11.79 -14.25 58.13
C LEU A 2 -12.80 -13.94 57.01
N THR A 3 -12.75 -14.68 55.91
CA THR A 3 -13.35 -16.00 55.53
C THR A 3 -14.84 -15.95 55.19
N ARG A 4 -15.19 -16.46 54.00
CA ARG A 4 -16.11 -17.58 53.67
C ARG A 4 -16.51 -17.50 52.19
N CYS A 5 -16.18 -18.42 51.27
CA CYS A 5 -16.51 -19.86 51.16
C CYS A 5 -18.00 -20.15 51.02
N GLY A 6 -18.40 -20.77 49.91
CA GLY A 6 -19.68 -21.41 49.66
C GLY A 6 -19.77 -21.80 48.17
N ARG A 7 -19.39 -22.84 47.67
CA ARG A 7 -19.79 -24.26 47.53
C ARG A 7 -21.18 -24.47 46.93
N ILE A 8 -21.17 -25.00 45.68
CA ILE A 8 -21.71 -26.30 45.14
C ILE A 8 -23.24 -26.39 45.03
N TRP A 9 -23.75 -26.89 43.88
CA TRP A 9 -24.46 -28.14 43.79
C TRP A 9 -24.54 -28.60 42.34
N ALA A 10 -24.10 -29.87 42.10
CA ALA A 10 -24.35 -30.66 40.88
C ALA A 10 -25.65 -31.40 41.06
N VAL A 11 -26.42 -31.56 39.99
CA VAL A 11 -27.55 -32.48 39.95
C VAL A 11 -27.37 -33.44 38.76
N TRP A 12 -27.21 -34.70 39.12
CA TRP A 12 -27.31 -35.85 38.24
C TRP A 12 -28.79 -36.25 38.11
N ALA A 13 -29.23 -36.55 36.88
CA ALA A 13 -30.44 -37.33 36.65
C ALA A 13 -30.15 -38.40 35.63
N ALA A 14 -30.08 -39.63 36.12
CA ALA A 14 -30.06 -40.86 35.34
C ALA A 14 -31.50 -41.25 34.97
N PHE A 15 -31.74 -41.67 33.75
CA PHE A 15 -32.91 -42.48 33.39
C PHE A 15 -32.46 -43.69 32.59
N ALA A 16 -33.00 -44.83 33.06
CA ALA A 16 -32.66 -46.18 32.63
C ALA A 16 -33.61 -46.69 31.53
N LEU A 17 -33.01 -47.43 30.61
CA LEU A 17 -33.45 -48.68 29.97
C LEU A 17 -34.91 -48.92 29.55
N ALA A 18 -35.09 -49.11 28.26
CA ALA A 18 -35.95 -50.15 27.70
C ALA A 18 -35.46 -50.55 26.31
N THR A 19 -35.05 -51.79 26.14
CA THR A 19 -34.78 -52.44 24.85
C THR A 19 -36.08 -53.05 24.29
N PRO A 20 -36.28 -53.09 22.99
CA PRO A 20 -36.88 -54.24 22.35
C PRO A 20 -35.98 -54.86 21.26
N THR A 21 -35.84 -56.16 21.35
CA THR A 21 -35.26 -57.03 20.36
C THR A 21 -36.14 -57.11 19.12
N LEU A 22 -35.58 -56.98 17.93
CA LEU A 22 -36.16 -57.40 16.66
C LEU A 22 -35.08 -57.95 15.73
N ALA A 23 -35.43 -59.06 15.08
CA ALA A 23 -34.62 -59.95 14.28
C ALA A 23 -33.98 -59.32 12.99
N PRO A 24 -32.98 -59.98 12.39
CA PRO A 24 -32.22 -59.45 11.30
C PRO A 24 -32.91 -59.62 9.94
N LEU A 25 -33.15 -58.52 9.26
CA LEU A 25 -33.42 -58.55 7.81
C LEU A 25 -32.06 -58.29 7.10
N ALA A 26 -31.64 -59.34 6.35
CA ALA A 26 -30.46 -59.23 5.51
C ALA A 26 -30.76 -58.31 4.30
N LEU A 27 -30.25 -57.16 4.32
CA LEU A 27 -30.21 -56.24 3.14
C LEU A 27 -28.81 -56.34 2.51
N ALA A 28 -28.79 -56.87 1.29
CA ALA A 28 -27.60 -56.87 0.45
C ALA A 28 -27.27 -55.42 0.06
N THR A 29 -26.27 -54.86 0.70
CA THR A 29 -25.73 -53.58 0.29
C THR A 29 -24.76 -53.76 -0.87
N VAL A 30 -25.21 -53.37 -2.06
CA VAL A 30 -24.32 -53.14 -3.22
C VAL A 30 -23.52 -51.86 -2.92
N THR A 31 -22.29 -52.06 -2.48
CA THR A 31 -21.33 -50.95 -2.34
C THR A 31 -20.86 -50.54 -3.73
N LEU A 32 -21.50 -49.51 -4.30
CA LEU A 32 -20.88 -48.70 -5.36
C LEU A 32 -19.72 -47.91 -4.73
N THR A 33 -18.51 -48.43 -4.84
CA THR A 33 -17.30 -47.65 -4.63
C THR A 33 -17.18 -46.62 -5.75
N ASN A 34 -17.75 -45.45 -5.56
CA ASN A 34 -17.35 -44.26 -6.34
C ASN A 34 -15.89 -44.00 -6.02
N LEU A 35 -15.00 -44.45 -6.90
CA LEU A 35 -13.65 -43.92 -7.01
C LEU A 35 -13.75 -42.46 -7.42
N VAL A 36 -13.94 -41.58 -6.44
CA VAL A 36 -13.67 -40.17 -6.60
C VAL A 36 -12.15 -40.05 -6.66
N THR A 37 -11.60 -40.20 -7.87
CA THR A 37 -10.28 -39.66 -8.16
C THR A 37 -10.35 -38.16 -7.83
N PRO A 38 -9.52 -37.63 -6.89
CA PRO A 38 -9.40 -36.22 -6.78
C PRO A 38 -8.89 -35.74 -8.15
N ALA A 39 -9.75 -35.07 -8.90
CA ALA A 39 -9.30 -34.26 -10.01
C ALA A 39 -8.31 -33.26 -9.37
N LEU A 40 -7.02 -33.54 -9.53
CA LEU A 40 -5.99 -32.53 -9.36
C LEU A 40 -6.45 -31.38 -10.24
N ALA A 41 -6.98 -30.33 -9.62
CA ALA A 41 -7.30 -29.10 -10.28
C ALA A 41 -6.02 -28.72 -11.01
N GLN A 42 -6.02 -28.93 -12.32
CA GLN A 42 -5.00 -28.45 -13.21
C GLN A 42 -5.10 -26.93 -13.04
N ALA A 43 -4.22 -26.36 -12.19
CA ALA A 43 -4.15 -24.94 -12.02
C ALA A 43 -3.98 -24.38 -13.42
N ASP A 44 -5.00 -23.68 -13.87
CA ASP A 44 -4.98 -22.95 -15.12
C ASP A 44 -3.71 -22.13 -15.09
N LYS A 45 -2.75 -22.44 -15.97
CA LYS A 45 -1.48 -21.71 -16.08
C LYS A 45 -1.74 -20.34 -16.73
N THR A 46 -2.70 -19.62 -16.16
CA THR A 46 -2.91 -18.22 -16.54
C THR A 46 -1.71 -17.44 -16.06
N ASP A 47 -1.13 -16.65 -16.95
CA ASP A 47 -0.03 -15.75 -16.65
C ASP A 47 -0.41 -14.87 -15.44
N PRO A 48 0.32 -14.92 -14.31
CA PRO A 48 -0.02 -14.12 -13.13
C PRO A 48 0.20 -12.63 -13.32
N LEU A 49 0.97 -12.24 -14.33
CA LEU A 49 1.40 -10.87 -14.64
C LEU A 49 1.14 -10.50 -16.11
N PRO A 50 -0.13 -10.53 -16.58
CA PRO A 50 -0.45 -10.39 -18.01
C PRO A 50 -0.17 -8.99 -18.57
N SER A 51 -0.04 -7.96 -17.73
CA SER A 51 0.34 -6.60 -18.13
C SER A 51 1.85 -6.38 -18.19
N TRP A 52 2.64 -7.42 -17.96
CA TRP A 52 4.09 -7.40 -18.11
C TRP A 52 4.50 -8.03 -19.44
N ASN A 53 5.53 -7.48 -20.07
CA ASN A 53 6.22 -8.15 -21.17
C ASN A 53 7.06 -9.32 -20.63
N GLU A 54 7.25 -10.34 -21.46
CA GLU A 54 8.19 -11.41 -21.13
C GLU A 54 9.61 -10.84 -21.05
N GLY A 55 10.30 -11.15 -19.98
CA GLY A 55 11.64 -10.61 -19.73
C GLY A 55 12.17 -10.89 -18.33
N PRO A 56 13.39 -10.43 -18.05
CA PRO A 56 14.08 -10.78 -16.80
C PRO A 56 13.39 -10.23 -15.55
N ARG A 57 12.67 -9.09 -15.63
CA ARG A 57 11.97 -8.48 -14.47
C ARG A 57 10.74 -9.28 -14.10
N LYS A 58 9.89 -9.63 -15.08
CA LYS A 58 8.76 -10.53 -14.87
C LYS A 58 9.23 -11.88 -14.32
N SER A 59 10.24 -12.46 -14.95
CA SER A 59 10.81 -13.75 -14.51
C SER A 59 11.36 -13.70 -13.09
N ALA A 60 12.01 -12.61 -12.68
CA ALA A 60 12.54 -12.44 -11.33
C ALA A 60 11.40 -12.41 -10.28
N ILE A 61 10.29 -11.72 -10.56
CA ILE A 61 9.13 -11.67 -9.67
C ILE A 61 8.51 -13.07 -9.52
N VAL A 62 8.28 -13.75 -10.65
CA VAL A 62 7.66 -15.08 -10.64
C VAL A 62 8.55 -16.11 -9.95
N ALA A 63 9.83 -16.15 -10.30
CA ALA A 63 10.79 -17.06 -9.68
C ALA A 63 10.93 -16.81 -8.17
N PHE A 64 11.02 -15.54 -7.74
CA PHE A 64 11.10 -15.21 -6.32
C PHE A 64 9.90 -15.75 -5.54
N VAL A 65 8.68 -15.55 -6.03
CA VAL A 65 7.48 -16.05 -5.36
C VAL A 65 7.47 -17.57 -5.35
N GLN A 66 7.77 -18.24 -6.46
CA GLN A 66 7.84 -19.70 -6.54
C GLN A 66 8.87 -20.29 -5.58
N GLU A 67 10.11 -19.79 -5.60
CA GLU A 67 11.20 -20.26 -4.74
C GLU A 67 10.92 -20.06 -3.25
N THR A 68 10.27 -18.95 -2.88
CA THR A 68 9.97 -18.63 -1.47
C THR A 68 8.73 -19.35 -0.94
N THR A 69 7.90 -19.90 -1.80
CA THR A 69 6.66 -20.60 -1.41
C THR A 69 6.74 -22.11 -1.53
N ASP A 70 7.67 -22.65 -2.32
CA ASP A 70 7.94 -24.07 -2.43
C ASP A 70 8.66 -24.60 -1.18
N LYS A 71 8.03 -25.50 -0.45
CA LYS A 71 8.59 -26.14 0.76
C LYS A 71 9.85 -26.96 0.49
N GLY A 72 10.06 -27.41 -0.75
CA GLY A 72 11.25 -28.12 -1.17
C GLY A 72 12.44 -27.22 -1.52
N SER A 73 12.19 -25.91 -1.64
CA SER A 73 13.21 -24.94 -1.98
C SER A 73 14.11 -24.58 -0.79
N PRO A 74 15.44 -24.47 -0.97
CA PRO A 74 16.33 -23.93 0.05
C PRO A 74 16.06 -22.46 0.38
N LYS A 75 15.26 -21.78 -0.44
CA LYS A 75 14.84 -20.39 -0.27
C LYS A 75 13.43 -20.26 0.32
N PHE A 76 12.84 -21.37 0.79
CA PHE A 76 11.49 -21.36 1.37
C PHE A 76 11.37 -20.37 2.53
N VAL A 77 10.30 -19.60 2.51
CA VAL A 77 9.95 -18.66 3.58
C VAL A 77 8.64 -19.10 4.24
N PRO A 78 8.59 -19.33 5.55
CA PRO A 78 7.36 -19.64 6.28
C PRO A 78 6.29 -18.57 6.07
N LEU A 79 5.02 -18.98 6.07
CA LEU A 79 3.88 -18.12 5.73
C LEU A 79 3.84 -16.83 6.57
N GLU A 80 4.10 -16.94 7.86
CA GLU A 80 4.08 -15.81 8.80
C GLU A 80 5.23 -14.81 8.61
N GLN A 81 6.24 -15.18 7.83
CA GLN A 81 7.38 -14.33 7.51
C GLN A 81 7.30 -13.71 6.11
N ARG A 82 6.31 -14.11 5.28
CA ARG A 82 6.15 -13.59 3.92
C ARG A 82 5.61 -12.17 3.94
N ILE A 83 6.50 -11.20 3.81
CA ILE A 83 6.19 -9.77 3.84
C ILE A 83 6.80 -9.11 2.61
N ALA A 84 5.99 -8.31 1.92
CA ALA A 84 6.41 -7.45 0.82
C ALA A 84 5.96 -6.01 1.08
N THR A 85 6.85 -5.06 0.88
CA THR A 85 6.60 -3.62 1.04
C THR A 85 6.65 -2.92 -0.30
N PHE A 86 5.76 -1.97 -0.47
CA PHE A 86 5.60 -1.20 -1.70
C PHE A 86 5.53 0.28 -1.33
N ASP A 87 6.37 1.10 -1.94
CA ASP A 87 6.07 2.53 -2.01
C ASP A 87 4.79 2.75 -2.80
N MET A 88 4.23 3.96 -2.73
CA MET A 88 2.97 4.27 -3.36
C MET A 88 3.10 5.19 -4.55
N ASP A 89 3.47 6.44 -4.32
CA ASP A 89 3.58 7.46 -5.35
C ASP A 89 4.72 7.11 -6.32
N GLY A 90 4.42 6.96 -7.62
CA GLY A 90 5.38 6.50 -8.62
C GLY A 90 5.68 4.99 -8.61
N THR A 91 5.18 4.25 -7.63
CA THR A 91 5.35 2.79 -7.57
C THR A 91 4.05 2.03 -7.83
N LEU A 92 2.95 2.45 -7.20
CA LEU A 92 1.63 1.81 -7.36
C LEU A 92 0.65 2.65 -8.19
N TRP A 93 0.84 3.95 -8.23
CA TRP A 93 0.05 4.90 -9.01
C TRP A 93 0.89 6.10 -9.46
N ILE A 94 0.26 6.96 -10.25
CA ILE A 94 0.88 8.16 -10.78
C ILE A 94 1.30 9.16 -9.68
N GLU A 95 2.44 9.83 -9.88
CA GLU A 95 2.92 10.89 -8.98
C GLU A 95 3.15 12.24 -9.69
N HIS A 96 3.21 12.25 -11.03
CA HIS A 96 3.43 13.43 -11.85
C HIS A 96 2.12 14.08 -12.30
N PRO A 97 2.08 15.43 -12.48
CA PRO A 97 3.20 16.39 -12.35
C PRO A 97 3.48 16.80 -10.90
N MET A 98 2.68 16.35 -9.94
CA MET A 98 2.79 16.63 -8.51
C MET A 98 2.17 15.49 -7.72
N TYR A 99 2.74 15.17 -6.56
CA TYR A 99 2.19 14.15 -5.65
C TYR A 99 0.70 14.39 -5.40
N THR A 100 -0.10 13.34 -5.54
CA THR A 100 -1.56 13.44 -5.47
C THR A 100 -2.05 14.07 -4.16
N GLN A 101 -1.43 13.74 -3.03
CA GLN A 101 -1.77 14.37 -1.76
C GLN A 101 -1.47 15.86 -1.73
N VAL A 102 -0.38 16.31 -2.36
CA VAL A 102 -0.07 17.73 -2.46
C VAL A 102 -1.12 18.45 -3.30
N VAL A 103 -1.57 17.87 -4.41
CA VAL A 103 -2.67 18.42 -5.20
C VAL A 103 -3.94 18.55 -4.36
N TYR A 104 -4.31 17.53 -3.59
CA TYR A 104 -5.41 17.61 -2.63
C TYR A 104 -5.25 18.77 -1.66
N CYS A 105 -4.07 18.94 -1.08
CA CYS A 105 -3.79 20.03 -0.15
C CYS A 105 -3.90 21.40 -0.80
N LEU A 106 -3.39 21.57 -2.03
CA LEU A 106 -3.51 22.82 -2.79
C LEU A 106 -4.99 23.16 -3.09
N ASP A 107 -5.79 22.20 -3.50
CA ASP A 107 -7.22 22.39 -3.77
C ASP A 107 -7.98 22.82 -2.51
N ARG A 108 -7.57 22.37 -1.34
CA ARG A 108 -8.18 22.71 -0.06
C ARG A 108 -7.92 24.12 0.44
N VAL A 109 -6.86 24.79 -0.01
CA VAL A 109 -6.46 26.11 0.50
C VAL A 109 -7.63 27.09 0.51
N LYS A 110 -8.48 27.10 -0.53
CA LYS A 110 -9.69 27.96 -0.59
C LYS A 110 -10.66 27.70 0.56
N ALA A 111 -10.86 26.44 0.94
CA ALA A 111 -11.75 26.08 2.04
C ALA A 111 -11.14 26.44 3.40
N ILE A 112 -9.84 26.19 3.57
CA ILE A 112 -9.13 26.50 4.81
C ILE A 112 -9.17 28.02 5.10
N VAL A 113 -8.93 28.85 4.11
CA VAL A 113 -8.91 30.31 4.26
C VAL A 113 -10.27 30.84 4.66
N LYS A 114 -11.39 30.22 4.29
CA LYS A 114 -12.73 30.59 4.80
C LYS A 114 -12.85 30.44 6.33
N HIS A 115 -12.17 29.44 6.91
CA HIS A 115 -12.18 29.19 8.34
C HIS A 115 -11.02 29.86 9.08
N ARG A 116 -9.92 30.19 8.36
CA ARG A 116 -8.72 30.84 8.87
C ARG A 116 -8.37 32.05 7.98
N PRO A 117 -9.18 33.16 8.00
CA PRO A 117 -9.07 34.26 7.05
C PRO A 117 -7.70 34.96 7.04
N HIS A 118 -6.95 34.92 8.15
CA HIS A 118 -5.61 35.50 8.24
C HIS A 118 -4.60 34.85 7.28
N LEU A 119 -4.83 33.61 6.87
CA LEU A 119 -3.92 32.90 5.95
C LEU A 119 -3.94 33.45 4.53
N LYS A 120 -4.99 34.16 4.11
CA LYS A 120 -5.13 34.68 2.74
C LYS A 120 -4.00 35.63 2.30
N ASP A 121 -3.40 36.34 3.27
CA ASP A 121 -2.37 37.35 3.05
C ASP A 121 -0.95 36.83 3.34
N ILE A 122 -0.83 35.53 3.74
CA ILE A 122 0.43 34.90 4.13
C ILE A 122 0.89 33.92 3.03
N GLU A 123 2.19 33.97 2.70
CA GLU A 123 2.78 32.94 1.83
C GLU A 123 2.93 31.61 2.60
N PRO A 124 2.69 30.48 1.93
CA PRO A 124 2.41 30.28 0.49
C PRO A 124 0.91 30.33 0.11
N PHE A 125 -0.01 30.50 1.05
CA PHE A 125 -1.45 30.48 0.79
C PHE A 125 -1.89 31.55 -0.21
N LYS A 126 -1.31 32.74 -0.12
CA LYS A 126 -1.54 33.83 -1.06
C LYS A 126 -1.21 33.44 -2.50
N THR A 127 -0.04 32.81 -2.72
CA THR A 127 0.36 32.31 -4.04
C THR A 127 -0.64 31.28 -4.57
N VAL A 128 -1.09 30.32 -3.76
CA VAL A 128 -2.07 29.31 -4.17
C VAL A 128 -3.42 29.94 -4.52
N LEU A 129 -3.86 30.93 -3.74
CA LEU A 129 -5.13 31.66 -3.99
C LEU A 129 -5.09 32.50 -5.25
N SER A 130 -3.93 32.94 -5.71
CA SER A 130 -3.78 33.70 -6.96
C SER A 130 -4.13 32.88 -8.20
N SER A 131 -4.20 31.55 -8.07
CA SER A 131 -4.39 30.60 -9.18
C SER A 131 -3.33 30.72 -10.30
N ASN A 132 -2.18 31.28 -10.00
CA ASN A 132 -1.05 31.32 -10.91
C ASN A 132 -0.32 29.98 -10.85
N HIS A 133 -0.63 29.10 -11.79
CA HIS A 133 -0.05 27.74 -11.86
C HIS A 133 1.48 27.76 -11.90
N GLU A 134 2.10 28.68 -12.65
CA GLU A 134 3.56 28.77 -12.73
C GLU A 134 4.18 29.10 -11.37
N ALA A 135 3.59 30.05 -10.63
CA ALA A 135 4.05 30.39 -9.29
C ALA A 135 3.85 29.24 -8.30
N ILE A 136 2.73 28.50 -8.40
CA ILE A 136 2.46 27.32 -7.55
C ILE A 136 3.49 26.22 -7.81
N PHE A 137 3.84 25.94 -9.06
CA PHE A 137 4.86 24.93 -9.39
C PHE A 137 6.28 25.34 -8.96
N LYS A 138 6.53 26.64 -8.73
CA LYS A 138 7.81 27.14 -8.20
C LYS A 138 7.93 27.07 -6.69
N LEU A 139 6.83 26.77 -5.96
CA LEU A 139 6.89 26.61 -4.50
C LEU A 139 7.93 25.53 -4.14
N GLY A 140 8.74 25.85 -3.13
CA GLY A 140 9.69 24.92 -2.55
C GLY A 140 9.00 23.91 -1.60
N TRP A 141 9.71 22.88 -1.22
CA TRP A 141 9.18 21.87 -0.29
C TRP A 141 8.75 22.47 1.05
N HIS A 142 9.50 23.42 1.59
CA HIS A 142 9.16 24.11 2.83
C HIS A 142 7.82 24.88 2.76
N GLU A 143 7.50 25.48 1.61
CA GLU A 143 6.21 26.13 1.40
C GLU A 143 5.09 25.13 1.24
N LEU A 144 5.33 24.03 0.53
CA LEU A 144 4.37 22.94 0.39
C LEU A 144 4.09 22.27 1.73
N ASP A 145 5.08 22.06 2.58
CA ASP A 145 4.90 21.49 3.92
C ASP A 145 3.97 22.35 4.78
N LYS A 146 4.07 23.67 4.74
CA LYS A 146 3.13 24.56 5.44
C LYS A 146 1.68 24.40 4.97
N ILE A 147 1.48 24.20 3.66
CA ILE A 147 0.15 23.94 3.10
C ILE A 147 -0.37 22.59 3.57
N VAL A 148 0.45 21.54 3.51
CA VAL A 148 0.12 20.19 3.96
C VAL A 148 -0.26 20.21 5.44
N GLU A 149 0.57 20.80 6.30
CA GLU A 149 0.33 20.94 7.74
C GLU A 149 -0.99 21.64 8.04
N ALA A 150 -1.25 22.79 7.40
CA ALA A 150 -2.49 23.53 7.59
C ALA A 150 -3.72 22.78 7.09
N THR A 151 -3.56 21.97 6.04
CA THR A 151 -4.64 21.23 5.38
C THR A 151 -5.03 19.98 6.16
N LEU A 152 -4.05 19.28 6.72
CA LEU A 152 -4.28 17.98 7.36
C LEU A 152 -4.62 18.08 8.85
N SER A 153 -4.79 19.29 9.40
CA SER A 153 -5.02 19.51 10.82
C SER A 153 -6.32 20.25 11.14
N GLY A 154 -6.77 20.14 12.40
CA GLY A 154 -7.92 20.87 12.93
C GLY A 154 -9.28 20.24 12.66
N MET A 155 -9.34 18.99 12.16
CA MET A 155 -10.56 18.22 11.97
C MET A 155 -10.42 16.83 12.61
N SER A 156 -11.52 16.14 12.82
CA SER A 156 -11.44 14.74 13.25
C SER A 156 -10.97 13.84 12.11
N VAL A 157 -10.39 12.67 12.47
CA VAL A 157 -9.99 11.66 11.49
C VAL A 157 -11.16 11.29 10.58
N LYS A 158 -12.38 11.10 11.14
CA LYS A 158 -13.58 10.78 10.36
C LYS A 158 -13.98 11.88 9.37
N GLU A 159 -13.89 13.14 9.76
CA GLU A 159 -14.19 14.27 8.85
C GLU A 159 -13.16 14.32 7.73
N PHE A 160 -11.89 14.04 8.04
CA PHE A 160 -10.82 13.94 7.05
C PHE A 160 -11.09 12.83 6.03
N ASP A 161 -11.46 11.62 6.48
CA ASP A 161 -11.76 10.48 5.61
C ASP A 161 -12.90 10.80 4.62
N VAL A 162 -13.98 11.44 5.11
CA VAL A 162 -15.11 11.85 4.27
C VAL A 162 -14.69 12.87 3.21
N GLU A 163 -13.86 13.82 3.61
CA GLU A 163 -13.43 14.89 2.72
C GLU A 163 -12.45 14.38 1.64
N VAL A 164 -11.48 13.56 2.01
CA VAL A 164 -10.57 12.92 1.05
C VAL A 164 -11.33 12.02 0.09
N SER A 165 -12.30 11.23 0.59
CA SER A 165 -13.15 10.37 -0.26
C SER A 165 -13.89 11.20 -1.31
N HIS A 166 -14.52 12.29 -0.91
CA HIS A 166 -15.22 13.19 -1.83
C HIS A 166 -14.29 13.84 -2.86
N TRP A 167 -13.10 14.26 -2.42
CA TRP A 167 -12.10 14.82 -3.34
C TRP A 167 -11.63 13.80 -4.38
N LEU A 168 -11.33 12.57 -3.98
CA LEU A 168 -10.93 11.49 -4.88
C LEU A 168 -12.00 11.15 -5.94
N GLU A 169 -13.28 11.30 -5.61
CA GLU A 169 -14.39 11.09 -6.54
C GLU A 169 -14.50 12.21 -7.58
N THR A 170 -14.19 13.45 -7.18
CA THR A 170 -14.43 14.65 -8.00
C THR A 170 -13.19 15.17 -8.72
N ALA A 171 -12.01 15.06 -8.12
CA ALA A 171 -10.76 15.53 -8.70
C ALA A 171 -10.37 14.76 -9.96
N ARG A 172 -9.76 15.46 -10.90
CA ARG A 172 -9.32 14.88 -12.17
C ARG A 172 -7.87 15.26 -12.45
N HIS A 173 -7.11 14.26 -12.81
CA HIS A 173 -5.72 14.46 -13.21
C HIS A 173 -5.60 15.39 -14.44
N PRO A 174 -4.70 16.38 -14.45
CA PRO A 174 -4.66 17.39 -15.50
C PRO A 174 -4.39 16.84 -16.91
N ARG A 175 -3.57 15.80 -17.05
CA ARG A 175 -3.27 15.17 -18.34
C ARG A 175 -4.34 14.16 -18.74
N PHE A 176 -4.69 13.23 -17.88
CA PHE A 176 -5.54 12.09 -18.20
C PHE A 176 -7.05 12.39 -18.12
N LYS A 177 -7.46 13.48 -17.43
CA LYS A 177 -8.86 13.86 -17.20
C LYS A 177 -9.69 12.79 -16.48
N ARG A 178 -9.00 11.87 -15.78
CA ARG A 178 -9.58 10.76 -15.00
C ARG A 178 -9.42 11.00 -13.50
N PRO A 179 -10.22 10.35 -12.65
CA PRO A 179 -9.95 10.27 -11.22
C PRO A 179 -8.52 9.76 -10.97
N TYR A 180 -7.88 10.22 -9.93
CA TYR A 180 -6.54 9.72 -9.57
C TYR A 180 -6.55 8.22 -9.25
N THR A 181 -7.65 7.71 -8.72
CA THR A 181 -7.84 6.27 -8.45
C THR A 181 -7.98 5.40 -9.70
N ASP A 182 -8.11 5.98 -10.89
CA ASP A 182 -8.03 5.26 -12.17
C ASP A 182 -6.58 5.14 -12.68
N LEU A 183 -5.68 5.97 -12.14
CA LEU A 183 -4.28 6.07 -12.61
C LEU A 183 -3.34 5.18 -11.80
N ILE A 184 -3.81 3.96 -11.55
CA ILE A 184 -3.06 2.90 -10.87
C ILE A 184 -2.29 2.11 -11.90
N TYR A 185 -1.03 1.82 -11.60
CA TYR A 185 -0.20 0.99 -12.47
C TYR A 185 -0.71 -0.45 -12.45
N GLN A 186 -1.33 -0.85 -13.55
CA GLN A 186 -1.93 -2.17 -13.70
C GLN A 186 -0.92 -3.31 -13.46
N PRO A 187 0.34 -3.23 -13.96
CA PRO A 187 1.35 -4.25 -13.68
C PRO A 187 1.62 -4.43 -12.18
N MET A 188 1.67 -3.34 -11.43
CA MET A 188 1.93 -3.40 -10.00
C MET A 188 0.72 -3.93 -9.20
N ARG A 189 -0.52 -3.65 -9.65
CA ARG A 189 -1.72 -4.33 -9.09
C ARG A 189 -1.66 -5.83 -9.26
N GLU A 190 -1.13 -6.31 -10.38
CA GLU A 190 -0.95 -7.74 -10.65
C GLU A 190 0.09 -8.34 -9.72
N VAL A 191 1.21 -7.65 -9.49
CA VAL A 191 2.23 -8.04 -8.51
C VAL A 191 1.63 -8.16 -7.12
N LEU A 192 0.90 -7.14 -6.64
CA LEU A 192 0.21 -7.18 -5.34
C LEU A 192 -0.72 -8.39 -5.21
N ARG A 193 -1.53 -8.67 -6.24
CA ARG A 193 -2.44 -9.83 -6.25
C ARG A 193 -1.68 -11.14 -6.25
N TYR A 194 -0.62 -11.25 -7.06
CA TYR A 194 0.19 -12.44 -7.15
C TYR A 194 0.90 -12.78 -5.83
N PHE A 195 1.48 -11.75 -5.16
CA PHE A 195 2.08 -11.92 -3.85
C PHE A 195 1.06 -12.40 -2.80
N ARG A 196 -0.11 -11.75 -2.72
CA ARG A 196 -1.17 -12.14 -1.76
C ARG A 196 -1.72 -13.54 -2.04
N ALA A 197 -1.94 -13.91 -3.31
CA ALA A 197 -2.38 -15.25 -3.68
C ALA A 197 -1.39 -16.34 -3.25
N ASN A 198 -0.12 -15.97 -3.04
CA ASN A 198 0.95 -16.83 -2.56
C ASN A 198 1.29 -16.62 -1.07
N GLY A 199 0.38 -16.02 -0.32
CA GLY A 199 0.46 -15.88 1.14
C GLY A 199 1.37 -14.77 1.65
N PHE A 200 1.81 -13.84 0.80
CA PHE A 200 2.52 -12.64 1.27
C PHE A 200 1.55 -11.61 1.85
N LYS A 201 1.90 -11.05 3.00
CA LYS A 201 1.31 -9.81 3.49
C LYS A 201 1.94 -8.64 2.74
N THR A 202 1.12 -7.83 2.08
CA THR A 202 1.57 -6.68 1.29
C THR A 202 1.30 -5.39 2.05
N TYR A 203 2.32 -4.59 2.26
CA TYR A 203 2.23 -3.31 2.95
C TYR A 203 2.54 -2.17 1.99
N ILE A 204 1.79 -1.06 2.09
CA ILE A 204 2.22 0.22 1.54
C ILE A 204 3.13 0.89 2.57
N VAL A 205 4.27 1.43 2.12
CA VAL A 205 5.24 2.18 2.94
C VAL A 205 5.59 3.46 2.18
N THR A 206 4.98 4.59 2.60
CA THR A 206 4.93 5.80 1.77
C THR A 206 5.29 7.09 2.51
N GLY A 207 6.00 7.99 1.84
CA GLY A 207 6.21 9.37 2.31
C GLY A 207 4.92 10.18 2.41
N SER A 208 3.88 9.81 1.66
CA SER A 208 2.55 10.42 1.76
C SER A 208 1.88 10.14 3.11
N GLY A 209 0.90 10.98 3.47
CA GLY A 209 0.18 10.86 4.74
C GLY A 209 -0.57 9.56 4.87
N GLN A 210 -0.30 8.82 5.94
CA GLN A 210 -0.90 7.53 6.23
C GLN A 210 -2.44 7.55 6.16
N ASP A 211 -3.07 8.55 6.78
CA ASP A 211 -4.53 8.67 6.79
C ASP A 211 -5.09 8.93 5.39
N PHE A 212 -4.39 9.74 4.56
CA PHE A 212 -4.81 9.99 3.18
C PHE A 212 -4.85 8.70 2.35
N VAL A 213 -3.81 7.88 2.46
CA VAL A 213 -3.70 6.63 1.71
C VAL A 213 -4.70 5.57 2.22
N ARG A 214 -4.96 5.51 3.51
CA ARG A 214 -5.93 4.60 4.13
C ARG A 214 -7.34 4.73 3.57
N VAL A 215 -7.75 5.94 3.16
CA VAL A 215 -9.08 6.20 2.61
C VAL A 215 -9.39 5.33 1.39
N PHE A 216 -8.40 4.99 0.58
CA PHE A 216 -8.62 4.30 -0.69
C PHE A 216 -7.84 3.00 -0.89
N ALA A 217 -6.84 2.70 -0.05
CA ALA A 217 -5.92 1.58 -0.24
C ALA A 217 -6.65 0.22 -0.31
N GLU A 218 -7.63 -0.01 0.56
CA GLU A 218 -8.36 -1.28 0.60
C GLU A 218 -9.19 -1.48 -0.68
N LYS A 219 -10.00 -0.48 -1.05
CA LYS A 219 -10.84 -0.54 -2.25
C LYS A 219 -10.01 -0.65 -3.53
N THR A 220 -8.85 -0.01 -3.56
CA THR A 220 -8.02 0.14 -4.76
C THR A 220 -7.06 -1.01 -4.96
N TYR A 221 -6.36 -1.38 -3.89
CA TYR A 221 -5.27 -2.37 -3.92
C TYR A 221 -5.60 -3.65 -3.16
N GLY A 222 -6.69 -3.68 -2.37
CA GLY A 222 -6.98 -4.77 -1.44
C GLY A 222 -5.99 -4.82 -0.27
N ILE A 223 -5.42 -3.68 0.10
CA ILE A 223 -4.52 -3.50 1.24
C ILE A 223 -5.32 -2.83 2.36
N PRO A 224 -5.60 -3.52 3.47
CA PRO A 224 -6.40 -2.97 4.55
C PRO A 224 -5.64 -1.84 5.29
N PRO A 225 -6.34 -0.93 5.99
CA PRO A 225 -5.75 0.26 6.58
C PRO A 225 -4.61 -0.02 7.57
N GLU A 226 -4.62 -1.13 8.28
CA GLU A 226 -3.53 -1.54 9.19
C GLU A 226 -2.25 -1.99 8.45
N GLN A 227 -2.32 -2.23 7.14
CA GLN A 227 -1.17 -2.53 6.29
C GLN A 227 -0.69 -1.30 5.49
N VAL A 228 -1.18 -0.12 5.81
CA VAL A 228 -0.70 1.15 5.28
C VAL A 228 0.16 1.83 6.35
N ILE A 229 1.44 1.98 6.05
CA ILE A 229 2.44 2.73 6.81
C ILE A 229 2.74 3.99 6.00
N GLY A 230 2.72 5.14 6.64
CA GLY A 230 2.97 6.41 5.96
C GLY A 230 3.34 7.51 6.94
N SER A 231 3.69 8.67 6.43
CA SER A 231 3.93 9.82 7.28
C SER A 231 2.69 10.11 8.12
N ALA A 232 2.85 10.18 9.44
CA ALA A 232 1.75 10.30 10.38
C ALA A 232 1.80 11.60 11.17
N GLY A 233 0.67 12.31 11.17
CA GLY A 233 0.45 13.44 12.06
C GLY A 233 -0.01 13.01 13.44
N GLU A 234 0.28 13.84 14.44
CA GLU A 234 -0.25 13.68 15.80
C GLU A 234 -1.77 13.71 15.79
N THR A 235 -2.40 12.87 16.61
CA THR A 235 -3.82 12.92 16.89
C THR A 235 -4.06 13.13 18.36
N LYS A 236 -5.08 13.91 18.70
CA LYS A 236 -5.48 14.19 20.08
C LYS A 236 -6.84 13.59 20.39
N TYR A 237 -6.92 12.78 21.43
CA TYR A 237 -8.17 12.26 21.93
C TYR A 237 -8.93 13.35 22.69
N VAL A 238 -10.14 13.69 22.27
CA VAL A 238 -10.98 14.70 22.89
C VAL A 238 -12.44 14.27 22.95
N TYR A 239 -13.24 14.93 23.78
CA TYR A 239 -14.70 14.79 23.78
C TYR A 239 -15.34 15.99 23.12
N ARG A 240 -16.28 15.76 22.22
CA ARG A 240 -17.18 16.80 21.68
C ARG A 240 -18.18 17.25 22.77
N LYS A 241 -18.84 18.37 22.55
CA LYS A 241 -19.84 18.92 23.50
C LYS A 241 -20.98 17.94 23.84
N ASN A 242 -21.29 17.03 22.92
CA ASN A 242 -22.30 15.96 23.11
C ASN A 242 -21.77 14.73 23.85
N GLY A 243 -20.51 14.74 24.32
CA GLY A 243 -19.85 13.63 24.99
C GLY A 243 -19.25 12.57 24.07
N GLU A 244 -19.29 12.75 22.75
CA GLU A 244 -18.72 11.82 21.76
C GLU A 244 -17.18 11.88 21.78
N PRO A 245 -16.47 10.75 21.98
CA PRO A 245 -15.02 10.71 21.89
C PRO A 245 -14.57 10.72 20.41
N VAL A 246 -13.60 11.56 20.10
CA VAL A 246 -13.04 11.69 18.73
C VAL A 246 -11.54 11.89 18.77
N LEU A 247 -10.86 11.52 17.68
CA LEU A 247 -9.47 11.87 17.43
C LEU A 247 -9.43 13.10 16.51
N ILE A 248 -8.81 14.18 16.99
CA ILE A 248 -8.57 15.40 16.20
C ILE A 248 -7.15 15.35 15.67
N LYS A 249 -6.97 15.68 14.41
CA LYS A 249 -5.67 15.77 13.74
C LYS A 249 -4.98 17.08 14.13
N GLU A 250 -3.76 16.94 14.63
CA GLU A 250 -2.91 18.07 15.04
C GLU A 250 -1.84 18.37 13.97
N PRO A 251 -1.31 19.60 13.90
CA PRO A 251 -0.37 20.01 12.84
C PRO A 251 1.06 19.51 13.06
N LYS A 252 1.30 18.54 13.90
CA LYS A 252 2.63 18.03 14.24
C LYS A 252 2.86 16.67 13.60
N LEU A 253 3.94 16.51 12.85
CA LEU A 253 4.40 15.24 12.31
C LEU A 253 5.04 14.41 13.43
N VAL A 254 4.58 13.17 13.62
CA VAL A 254 5.14 12.21 14.61
C VAL A 254 5.93 11.09 13.94
N LEU A 255 5.69 10.82 12.67
CA LEU A 255 6.43 9.87 11.85
C LEU A 255 6.63 10.45 10.45
N ASN A 256 7.89 10.57 10.03
CA ASN A 256 8.24 10.88 8.65
C ASN A 256 8.65 9.59 7.94
N ASP A 257 7.77 9.03 7.12
CA ASP A 257 7.99 7.75 6.44
C ASP A 257 8.67 7.92 5.08
N ASN A 258 9.76 8.67 5.06
CA ASN A 258 10.59 8.87 3.88
C ASN A 258 12.06 8.57 4.19
N ASN A 259 12.83 8.14 3.21
CA ASN A 259 14.25 7.77 3.36
C ASN A 259 14.45 6.75 4.51
N ALA A 260 15.25 7.09 5.53
CA ALA A 260 15.50 6.24 6.70
C ALA A 260 14.23 5.97 7.53
N GLY A 261 13.24 6.85 7.47
CA GLY A 261 11.95 6.66 8.14
C GLY A 261 11.21 5.42 7.66
N LYS A 262 11.35 5.02 6.38
CA LYS A 262 10.72 3.79 5.86
C LYS A 262 11.16 2.51 6.59
N PRO A 263 12.45 2.16 6.72
CA PRO A 263 12.84 0.99 7.52
C PRO A 263 12.53 1.14 9.01
N GLU A 264 12.58 2.36 9.58
CA GLU A 264 12.23 2.61 10.97
C GLU A 264 10.74 2.32 11.22
N SER A 265 9.86 2.78 10.35
CA SER A 265 8.42 2.54 10.43
C SER A 265 8.04 1.08 10.15
N ILE A 266 8.71 0.43 9.20
CA ILE A 266 8.59 -1.02 8.97
C ILE A 266 8.90 -1.78 10.26
N HIS A 267 10.01 -1.44 10.93
CA HIS A 267 10.33 -2.05 12.22
C HIS A 267 9.28 -1.77 13.29
N LEU A 268 8.83 -0.52 13.39
CA LEU A 268 7.84 -0.09 14.39
C LEU A 268 6.50 -0.82 14.23
N VAL A 269 6.00 -0.95 13.00
CA VAL A 269 4.65 -1.43 12.72
C VAL A 269 4.62 -2.94 12.44
N ILE A 270 5.57 -3.44 11.65
CA ILE A 270 5.59 -4.85 11.23
C ILE A 270 6.43 -5.71 12.19
N GLY A 271 7.52 -5.16 12.75
CA GLY A 271 8.44 -5.88 13.62
C GLY A 271 9.28 -6.96 12.90
N ARG A 272 9.22 -7.01 11.57
CA ARG A 272 9.93 -7.99 10.74
C ARG A 272 10.50 -7.31 9.49
N ARG A 273 11.65 -7.80 9.02
CA ARG A 273 12.26 -7.37 7.77
C ARG A 273 11.50 -7.97 6.58
N PRO A 274 11.10 -7.17 5.57
CA PRO A 274 10.44 -7.67 4.36
C PRO A 274 11.35 -8.60 3.55
N GLN A 275 10.76 -9.53 2.78
CA GLN A 275 11.46 -10.34 1.78
C GLN A 275 11.50 -9.64 0.42
N ALA A 276 10.54 -8.74 0.15
CA ALA A 276 10.51 -7.96 -1.08
C ALA A 276 10.22 -6.49 -0.80
N ALA A 277 10.84 -5.60 -1.56
CA ALA A 277 10.60 -4.17 -1.53
C ALA A 277 10.56 -3.60 -2.94
N PHE A 278 9.57 -2.73 -3.18
CA PHE A 278 9.34 -2.04 -4.45
C PHE A 278 9.27 -0.55 -4.20
N GLY A 279 9.96 0.24 -5.01
CA GLY A 279 9.98 1.69 -4.96
C GLY A 279 10.27 2.29 -6.32
N ASN A 280 10.47 3.60 -6.41
CA ASN A 280 10.80 4.28 -7.66
C ASN A 280 11.78 5.46 -7.51
N SER A 281 12.15 5.82 -6.30
CA SER A 281 12.89 7.06 -6.05
C SER A 281 13.98 6.93 -4.99
N SER A 282 14.75 8.01 -4.81
CA SER A 282 15.72 8.12 -3.72
C SER A 282 15.12 7.94 -2.34
N GLY A 283 13.82 8.26 -2.18
CA GLY A 283 13.08 8.08 -0.92
C GLY A 283 12.95 6.62 -0.48
N ASP A 284 13.12 5.67 -1.41
CA ASP A 284 12.94 4.24 -1.19
C ASP A 284 14.26 3.51 -0.93
N ARG A 285 15.39 4.17 -1.21
CA ARG A 285 16.71 3.57 -1.15
C ARG A 285 16.94 2.78 0.14
N GLN A 286 16.66 3.37 1.29
CA GLN A 286 16.88 2.73 2.59
C GLN A 286 15.90 1.56 2.86
N MET A 287 14.68 1.59 2.33
CA MET A 287 13.74 0.47 2.40
C MET A 287 14.28 -0.73 1.60
N LEU A 288 14.81 -0.51 0.39
CA LEU A 288 15.42 -1.55 -0.43
C LEU A 288 16.70 -2.09 0.23
N GLU A 289 17.55 -1.21 0.74
CA GLU A 289 18.77 -1.57 1.48
C GLU A 289 18.45 -2.45 2.70
N TYR A 290 17.49 -2.00 3.51
CA TYR A 290 17.03 -2.73 4.69
C TYR A 290 16.50 -4.12 4.32
N THR A 291 15.71 -4.22 3.25
CA THR A 291 15.19 -5.50 2.74
C THR A 291 16.33 -6.40 2.27
N GLY A 292 17.26 -5.87 1.47
CA GLY A 292 18.38 -6.61 0.90
C GLY A 292 19.41 -7.09 1.92
N ALA A 293 19.53 -6.43 3.07
CA ALA A 293 20.48 -6.80 4.13
C ALA A 293 19.98 -7.97 5.02
N GLY A 294 18.86 -8.59 4.70
CA GLY A 294 18.36 -9.78 5.41
C GLY A 294 18.93 -11.08 4.81
N ASP A 295 18.83 -12.15 5.59
CA ASP A 295 19.21 -13.50 5.15
C ASP A 295 18.14 -14.14 4.25
N GLY A 296 18.55 -15.09 3.41
CA GLY A 296 17.67 -15.84 2.51
C GLY A 296 17.26 -15.08 1.24
N ALA A 297 16.17 -15.48 0.62
CA ALA A 297 15.69 -14.88 -0.62
C ALA A 297 15.21 -13.44 -0.41
N ARG A 298 15.69 -12.53 -1.27
CA ARG A 298 15.31 -11.11 -1.25
C ARG A 298 15.05 -10.62 -2.67
N LEU A 299 14.06 -9.74 -2.79
CA LEU A 299 13.72 -9.08 -4.07
C LEU A 299 13.60 -7.58 -3.85
N MET A 300 14.47 -6.81 -4.48
CA MET A 300 14.47 -5.35 -4.46
C MET A 300 14.28 -4.84 -5.88
N MET A 301 13.25 -4.02 -6.09
CA MET A 301 12.90 -3.50 -7.42
C MET A 301 12.60 -2.00 -7.38
N LEU A 302 13.04 -1.29 -8.42
CA LEU A 302 12.81 0.14 -8.61
C LEU A 302 12.15 0.37 -9.97
N VAL A 303 11.05 1.10 -9.99
CA VAL A 303 10.39 1.54 -11.23
C VAL A 303 11.10 2.78 -11.76
N LEU A 304 11.58 2.71 -13.00
CA LEU A 304 12.10 3.85 -13.74
C LEU A 304 11.02 4.36 -14.69
N HIS A 305 10.70 5.64 -14.55
CA HIS A 305 9.68 6.29 -15.36
C HIS A 305 10.30 6.80 -16.67
N ASP A 306 10.32 5.93 -17.68
CA ASP A 306 10.97 6.17 -18.99
C ASP A 306 9.97 6.20 -20.17
N ASP A 307 8.66 6.30 -19.89
CA ASP A 307 7.59 6.29 -20.90
C ASP A 307 6.79 7.59 -20.95
N ALA A 308 7.31 8.57 -21.66
CA ALA A 308 6.64 9.86 -21.85
C ALA A 308 5.33 9.78 -22.65
N GLU A 309 5.10 8.70 -23.41
CA GLU A 309 3.92 8.52 -24.24
C GLU A 309 2.71 8.07 -23.41
N ARG A 310 2.87 7.00 -22.65
CA ARG A 310 1.78 6.40 -21.84
C ARG A 310 1.65 7.03 -20.46
N GLU A 311 2.77 7.52 -19.89
CA GLU A 311 2.83 8.17 -18.58
C GLU A 311 3.70 9.43 -18.66
N TYR A 312 4.65 9.67 -17.79
CA TYR A 312 5.65 10.72 -17.85
C TYR A 312 7.04 10.10 -17.86
N ALA A 313 8.02 10.80 -18.48
CA ALA A 313 9.42 10.42 -18.37
C ALA A 313 10.15 11.43 -17.48
N TYR A 314 10.76 10.93 -16.41
CA TYR A 314 11.44 11.76 -15.42
C TYR A 314 12.37 10.96 -14.50
N GLY A 315 13.17 11.69 -13.70
CA GLY A 315 14.25 11.15 -12.91
C GLY A 315 15.52 11.13 -13.75
N PRO A 316 16.60 11.86 -13.42
CA PRO A 316 17.72 12.07 -14.33
C PRO A 316 18.52 10.83 -14.70
N ALA A 317 18.24 9.67 -14.10
CA ALA A 317 18.87 8.41 -14.48
C ALA A 317 18.64 8.08 -15.95
N ASP A 318 19.64 7.49 -16.58
CA ASP A 318 19.63 7.06 -17.99
C ASP A 318 19.29 8.17 -19.00
N GLY A 319 19.64 9.43 -18.66
CA GLY A 319 19.43 10.60 -19.51
C GLY A 319 17.98 11.15 -19.50
N LEU A 320 17.14 10.71 -18.57
CA LEU A 320 15.78 11.21 -18.42
C LEU A 320 15.74 12.66 -17.87
N PRO A 321 14.65 13.41 -18.08
CA PRO A 321 14.51 14.77 -17.56
C PRO A 321 14.62 14.86 -16.04
N GLU A 322 15.18 15.94 -15.55
CA GLU A 322 15.20 16.32 -14.13
C GLU A 322 13.78 16.46 -13.59
N SER A 323 13.57 16.03 -12.34
CA SER A 323 12.31 16.20 -11.64
C SER A 323 12.53 16.41 -10.14
N LYS A 324 11.69 17.27 -9.53
CA LYS A 324 11.59 17.39 -8.07
C LYS A 324 10.68 16.32 -7.46
N VAL A 325 9.82 15.70 -8.28
CA VAL A 325 8.87 14.66 -7.88
C VAL A 325 9.43 13.33 -8.37
N GLY A 326 9.49 12.32 -7.53
CA GLY A 326 9.97 11.00 -7.90
C GLY A 326 11.41 10.97 -8.39
N THR A 327 12.33 11.68 -7.71
CA THR A 327 13.73 11.80 -8.15
C THR A 327 14.42 10.43 -8.14
N PHE A 328 14.85 9.98 -9.32
CA PHE A 328 15.65 8.77 -9.52
C PHE A 328 17.00 9.14 -10.17
N PRO A 329 18.03 9.54 -9.39
CA PRO A 329 19.30 10.01 -9.93
C PRO A 329 20.14 8.86 -10.49
N GLN A 330 21.09 9.19 -11.38
CA GLN A 330 22.01 8.21 -11.96
C GLN A 330 22.75 7.42 -10.87
N SER A 331 23.10 8.05 -9.76
CA SER A 331 23.77 7.37 -8.63
C SER A 331 22.93 6.24 -8.02
N LEU A 332 21.59 6.39 -7.92
CA LEU A 332 20.71 5.32 -7.44
C LEU A 332 20.59 4.20 -8.49
N TYR A 333 20.55 4.56 -9.77
CA TYR A 333 20.54 3.58 -10.87
C TYR A 333 21.80 2.72 -10.87
N ASP A 334 22.97 3.35 -10.69
CA ASP A 334 24.26 2.65 -10.65
C ASP A 334 24.39 1.79 -9.38
N GLU A 335 23.91 2.30 -8.23
CA GLU A 335 23.84 1.53 -6.99
C GLU A 335 22.92 0.32 -7.12
N ALA A 336 21.76 0.47 -7.75
CA ALA A 336 20.84 -0.64 -8.01
C ALA A 336 21.53 -1.77 -8.79
N LYS A 337 22.26 -1.43 -9.85
CA LYS A 337 23.07 -2.40 -10.62
C LYS A 337 24.15 -3.06 -9.76
N GLN A 338 24.89 -2.26 -8.99
CA GLN A 338 25.97 -2.77 -8.14
C GLN A 338 25.48 -3.74 -7.07
N ARG A 339 24.30 -3.46 -6.49
CA ARG A 339 23.68 -4.28 -5.43
C ARG A 339 22.81 -5.42 -5.97
N GLY A 340 22.67 -5.56 -7.28
CA GLY A 340 21.80 -6.56 -7.90
C GLY A 340 20.31 -6.30 -7.71
N TRP A 341 19.91 -5.05 -7.46
CA TRP A 341 18.52 -4.65 -7.49
C TRP A 341 18.01 -4.58 -8.94
N SER A 342 16.77 -4.94 -9.17
CA SER A 342 16.18 -4.90 -10.50
C SER A 342 15.55 -3.54 -10.78
N VAL A 343 15.97 -2.88 -11.87
CA VAL A 343 15.30 -1.67 -12.36
C VAL A 343 14.25 -2.10 -13.39
N ILE A 344 13.00 -1.75 -13.12
CA ILE A 344 11.85 -1.96 -14.00
C ILE A 344 11.75 -0.75 -14.93
N HIS A 345 11.87 -0.96 -16.23
CA HIS A 345 11.67 0.05 -17.25
C HIS A 345 10.19 0.08 -17.66
N MET A 346 9.47 1.13 -17.31
CA MET A 346 8.04 1.23 -17.62
C MET A 346 7.76 1.03 -19.11
N LYS A 347 8.62 1.59 -19.97
CA LYS A 347 8.47 1.54 -21.43
C LYS A 347 8.60 0.14 -22.01
N THR A 348 9.52 -0.67 -21.50
CA THR A 348 9.87 -1.96 -22.10
C THR A 348 9.41 -3.17 -21.29
N ASP A 349 9.33 -3.07 -19.96
CA ASP A 349 8.92 -4.19 -19.12
C ASP A 349 7.38 -4.27 -18.96
N TRP A 350 6.66 -3.16 -19.15
CA TRP A 350 5.21 -3.13 -19.05
C TRP A 350 4.52 -3.12 -20.41
N LYS A 351 3.68 -4.09 -20.65
CA LYS A 351 2.82 -4.19 -21.82
C LYS A 351 1.70 -3.16 -21.78
N ARG A 352 1.21 -2.84 -20.57
CA ARG A 352 0.15 -1.89 -20.26
C ARG A 352 0.53 -1.15 -18.99
N VAL A 353 0.37 0.19 -18.96
CA VAL A 353 0.59 1.00 -17.75
C VAL A 353 -0.71 1.07 -16.92
N PHE A 354 -1.80 1.53 -17.54
CA PHE A 354 -3.08 1.71 -16.89
C PHE A 354 -4.13 0.70 -17.39
N SER A 355 -5.11 0.40 -16.55
CA SER A 355 -6.17 -0.57 -16.86
C SER A 355 -7.06 -0.16 -18.04
N PHE A 356 -7.15 1.13 -18.34
CA PHE A 356 -7.96 1.68 -19.42
C PHE A 356 -7.25 1.74 -20.79
N GLU A 357 -5.99 1.40 -20.87
CA GLU A 357 -5.28 1.24 -22.13
C GLU A 357 -5.83 0.02 -22.89
N LYS A 358 -5.95 0.17 -24.21
CA LYS A 358 -6.47 -0.88 -25.09
C LYS A 358 -5.46 -1.97 -25.37
#